data_ac093d3e08072023b644cb26b68f9f33
#
_entry.id   ac093d3e08072023b644cb26b68f9f33
#
_cell.length_a   1.000
_cell.length_b   1.000
_cell.length_c   1.000
_cell.angle_alpha   90.00
_cell.angle_beta   90.00
_cell.angle_gamma   90.00
#
_symmetry.space_group_name_H-M   'P 1'
#
loop_
_entity.id
_entity.type
_entity.pdbx_description
1 polymer ?
#
loop_
_entity_poly.entity_id
_entity_poly.type
_entity_poly.pdbx_seq_one_letter_code
_entity_poly.pdbx_strand_id
1 'polypeptide(L)'
;MIMEYRTWTSVADLPFGDEAGWLPLTRYLDREHVGLGPVFSWEDGGATMVVILASDEPDPAAAAENAAHIVSDALHATGLADRFPTVFQVEAASDLVAA
;
A
#
# COMPACT_ATOMS: atom_id res chain seq x y z
N MET A 1 17.01 8.04 8.74
CA MET A 1 16.72 7.29 7.50
C MET A 1 16.00 8.21 6.52
N ILE A 2 16.49 8.26 5.29
CA ILE A 2 15.89 9.11 4.26
C ILE A 2 14.96 8.25 3.41
N MET A 3 13.71 8.67 3.30
CA MET A 3 12.76 8.00 2.41
C MET A 3 12.98 8.48 0.98
N GLU A 4 13.32 7.56 0.08
CA GLU A 4 13.71 7.86 -1.30
C GLU A 4 12.52 7.89 -2.26
N TYR A 5 11.51 7.04 -2.01
CA TYR A 5 10.39 6.86 -2.91
C TYR A 5 9.06 6.76 -2.18
N ARG A 6 7.99 7.00 -2.93
CA ARG A 6 6.63 6.71 -2.49
C ARG A 6 5.98 5.80 -3.51
N THR A 7 5.26 4.79 -3.02
CA THR A 7 4.63 3.79 -3.87
C THR A 7 3.12 3.80 -3.70
N TRP A 8 2.42 3.50 -4.78
CA TRP A 8 0.95 3.34 -4.81
C TRP A 8 0.64 1.91 -5.22
N THR A 9 -0.03 1.18 -4.34
CA THR A 9 -0.37 -0.23 -4.54
C THR A 9 -1.88 -0.39 -4.49
N SER A 10 -2.49 -0.97 -5.53
CA SER A 10 -3.92 -1.23 -5.54
C SER A 10 -4.22 -2.68 -5.20
N VAL A 11 -5.33 -2.89 -4.48
CA VAL A 11 -5.91 -4.21 -4.22
C VAL A 11 -7.39 -4.12 -4.59
N ALA A 12 -7.80 -4.94 -5.54
CA ALA A 12 -9.17 -4.93 -6.08
C ALA A 12 -9.98 -6.15 -5.65
N ASP A 13 -11.26 -6.11 -5.96
CA ASP A 13 -12.19 -7.24 -5.82
C ASP A 13 -12.42 -7.70 -4.38
N LEU A 14 -12.43 -6.79 -3.43
CA LEU A 14 -12.88 -7.13 -2.08
C LEU A 14 -14.37 -7.45 -2.10
N PRO A 15 -14.77 -8.55 -1.44
CA PRO A 15 -16.16 -8.97 -1.45
C PRO A 15 -17.10 -8.06 -0.67
N PHE A 16 -16.56 -7.14 0.11
CA PHE A 16 -17.36 -6.31 1.02
C PHE A 16 -17.80 -4.98 0.41
N GLY A 17 -17.06 -4.45 -0.54
CA GLY A 17 -17.42 -3.22 -1.24
C GLY A 17 -17.57 -1.98 -0.38
N ASP A 18 -17.02 -1.96 0.85
CA ASP A 18 -17.09 -0.81 1.74
C ASP A 18 -15.83 -0.69 2.61
N GLU A 19 -15.69 0.45 3.28
CA GLU A 19 -14.53 0.72 4.12
C GLU A 19 -14.42 -0.25 5.30
N ALA A 20 -15.53 -0.70 5.85
CA ALA A 20 -15.53 -1.60 7.01
C ALA A 20 -14.85 -2.93 6.69
N GLY A 21 -15.00 -3.43 5.47
CA GLY A 21 -14.36 -4.66 5.04
C GLY A 21 -12.85 -4.55 4.96
N TRP A 22 -12.32 -3.33 4.82
CA TRP A 22 -10.88 -3.09 4.74
C TRP A 22 -10.21 -2.83 6.10
N LEU A 23 -10.99 -2.62 7.17
CA LEU A 23 -10.43 -2.24 8.47
C LEU A 23 -9.34 -3.18 8.99
N PRO A 24 -9.47 -4.51 8.90
CA PRO A 24 -8.39 -5.39 9.37
C PRO A 24 -7.07 -5.13 8.65
N LEU A 25 -7.14 -4.90 7.33
CA LEU A 25 -5.95 -4.64 6.52
C LEU A 25 -5.32 -3.30 6.86
N THR A 26 -6.12 -2.23 6.96
CA THR A 26 -5.61 -0.90 7.29
C THR A 26 -4.99 -0.89 8.69
N ARG A 27 -5.63 -1.54 9.66
CA ARG A 27 -5.09 -1.63 11.02
C ARG A 27 -3.78 -2.41 11.08
N TYR A 28 -3.69 -3.49 10.31
CA TYR A 28 -2.45 -4.28 10.25
C TYR A 28 -1.30 -3.43 9.71
N LEU A 29 -1.52 -2.73 8.59
CA LEU A 29 -0.49 -1.88 7.99
C LEU A 29 -0.10 -0.73 8.88
N ASP A 30 -1.06 -0.08 9.53
CA ASP A 30 -0.77 1.01 10.48
C ASP A 30 0.05 0.53 11.68
N ARG A 31 -0.22 -0.67 12.16
CA ARG A 31 0.48 -1.22 13.33
C ARG A 31 1.88 -1.71 12.97
N GLU A 32 1.98 -2.53 11.91
CA GLU A 32 3.22 -3.22 11.59
C GLU A 32 4.19 -2.37 10.77
N HIS A 33 3.68 -1.38 10.04
CA HIS A 33 4.47 -0.57 9.12
C HIS A 33 4.26 0.93 9.34
N VAL A 34 4.03 1.34 10.57
CA VAL A 34 3.77 2.74 10.94
C VAL A 34 4.92 3.67 10.47
N GLY A 35 6.15 3.18 10.49
CA GLY A 35 7.31 3.96 10.05
C GLY A 35 7.32 4.31 8.57
N LEU A 36 6.52 3.62 7.77
CA LEU A 36 6.40 3.89 6.33
C LEU A 36 5.26 4.85 6.00
N GLY A 37 4.55 5.33 7.02
CA GLY A 37 3.48 6.32 6.87
C GLY A 37 2.35 5.87 5.95
N PRO A 38 1.73 4.69 6.17
CA PRO A 38 0.71 4.19 5.26
C PRO A 38 -0.49 5.14 5.19
N VAL A 39 -0.91 5.42 3.95
CA VAL A 39 -2.10 6.21 3.64
C VAL A 39 -3.01 5.37 2.75
N PHE A 40 -4.30 5.42 3.02
CA PHE A 40 -5.28 4.59 2.31
C PHE A 40 -6.28 5.46 1.56
N SER A 41 -6.62 5.05 0.35
CA SER A 41 -7.74 5.64 -0.38
C SER A 41 -8.56 4.54 -1.02
N TRP A 42 -9.81 4.84 -1.33
CA TRP A 42 -10.75 3.87 -1.89
C TRP A 42 -11.27 4.34 -3.22
N GLU A 43 -11.45 3.40 -4.13
CA GLU A 43 -11.98 3.63 -5.47
C GLU A 43 -13.09 2.62 -5.75
N ASP A 44 -13.84 2.84 -6.81
CA ASP A 44 -14.92 1.95 -7.26
C ASP A 44 -15.92 1.63 -6.16
N GLY A 45 -16.32 2.65 -5.40
CA GLY A 45 -17.31 2.48 -4.33
C GLY A 45 -16.81 1.66 -3.14
N GLY A 46 -15.49 1.52 -2.99
CA GLY A 46 -14.87 0.75 -1.91
C GLY A 46 -14.41 -0.64 -2.32
N ALA A 47 -14.66 -1.04 -3.57
CA ALA A 47 -14.20 -2.35 -4.06
C ALA A 47 -12.69 -2.41 -4.26
N THR A 48 -12.05 -1.27 -4.49
CA THR A 48 -10.60 -1.16 -4.66
C THR A 48 -10.03 -0.26 -3.59
N MET A 49 -8.95 -0.73 -2.95
CA MET A 49 -8.19 0.08 -2.02
C MET A 49 -6.81 0.38 -2.60
N VAL A 50 -6.36 1.61 -2.42
CA VAL A 50 -5.00 2.02 -2.76
C VAL A 50 -4.23 2.27 -1.48
N VAL A 51 -3.07 1.63 -1.35
CA VAL A 51 -2.15 1.81 -0.22
C VAL A 51 -0.97 2.63 -0.68
N ILE A 52 -0.70 3.73 -0.01
CA ILE A 52 0.43 4.61 -0.30
C ILE A 52 1.45 4.43 0.81
N LEU A 53 2.68 4.04 0.44
CA LEU A 53 3.76 3.77 1.40
C LEU A 53 5.01 4.55 1.00
N ALA A 54 5.72 5.08 1.99
CA ALA A 54 7.07 5.58 1.80
C ALA A 54 8.05 4.40 1.73
N SER A 55 9.19 4.59 1.08
CA SER A 55 10.21 3.55 0.95
C SER A 55 11.61 4.16 1.05
N ASP A 56 12.49 3.47 1.77
CA ASP A 56 13.91 3.81 1.86
C ASP A 56 14.78 3.00 0.89
N GLU A 57 14.16 2.23 0.01
CA GLU A 57 14.87 1.46 -0.99
C GLU A 57 15.62 2.37 -1.98
N PRO A 58 16.80 1.91 -2.49
CA PRO A 58 17.68 2.78 -3.27
C PRO A 58 17.23 3.04 -4.71
N ASP A 59 16.32 2.25 -5.23
CA ASP A 59 15.82 2.41 -6.60
C ASP A 59 14.33 2.11 -6.70
N PRO A 60 13.67 2.61 -7.77
CA PRO A 60 12.22 2.46 -7.89
C PRO A 60 11.75 1.01 -8.07
N ALA A 61 12.56 0.15 -8.68
CA ALA A 61 12.18 -1.27 -8.83
C ALA A 61 12.17 -1.97 -7.46
N ALA A 62 13.19 -1.72 -6.64
CA ALA A 62 13.25 -2.26 -5.29
C ALA A 62 12.12 -1.71 -4.41
N ALA A 63 11.79 -0.44 -4.55
CA ALA A 63 10.69 0.17 -3.82
C ALA A 63 9.34 -0.48 -4.19
N ALA A 64 9.10 -0.73 -5.47
CA ALA A 64 7.89 -1.39 -5.95
C ALA A 64 7.79 -2.82 -5.42
N GLU A 65 8.88 -3.58 -5.50
CA GLU A 65 8.92 -4.96 -5.00
C GLU A 65 8.65 -5.03 -3.49
N ASN A 66 9.28 -4.15 -2.74
CA ASN A 66 9.10 -4.08 -1.29
C ASN A 66 7.65 -3.74 -0.92
N ALA A 67 7.04 -2.77 -1.61
CA ALA A 67 5.65 -2.41 -1.38
C ALA A 67 4.71 -3.58 -1.67
N ALA A 68 4.92 -4.30 -2.77
CA ALA A 68 4.14 -5.47 -3.11
C ALA A 68 4.24 -6.56 -2.04
N HIS A 69 5.43 -6.81 -1.52
CA HIS A 69 5.65 -7.77 -0.43
C HIS A 69 4.93 -7.36 0.86
N ILE A 70 5.05 -6.11 1.25
CA ILE A 70 4.40 -5.59 2.46
C ILE A 70 2.88 -5.77 2.38
N VAL A 71 2.28 -5.37 1.27
CA VAL A 71 0.83 -5.48 1.10
C VAL A 71 0.40 -6.94 0.98
N SER A 72 1.17 -7.77 0.28
CA SER A 72 0.89 -9.21 0.17
C SER A 72 0.91 -9.89 1.54
N ASP A 73 1.92 -9.60 2.37
CA ASP A 73 1.99 -10.15 3.72
C ASP A 73 0.82 -9.71 4.58
N ALA A 74 0.40 -8.46 4.44
CA ALA A 74 -0.77 -7.94 5.14
C ALA A 74 -2.05 -8.65 4.71
N LEU A 75 -2.20 -8.92 3.42
CA LEU A 75 -3.34 -9.68 2.89
C LEU A 75 -3.38 -11.09 3.47
N HIS A 76 -2.25 -11.78 3.54
CA HIS A 76 -2.17 -13.10 4.17
C HIS A 76 -2.53 -13.05 5.65
N ALA A 77 -2.00 -12.09 6.37
CA ALA A 77 -2.22 -11.95 7.81
C ALA A 77 -3.69 -11.66 8.15
N THR A 78 -4.42 -11.04 7.24
CA THR A 78 -5.82 -10.65 7.45
C THR A 78 -6.83 -11.55 6.76
N GLY A 79 -6.38 -12.66 6.18
CA GLY A 79 -7.29 -13.65 5.56
C GLY A 79 -7.71 -13.30 4.14
N LEU A 80 -7.03 -12.36 3.49
CA LEU A 80 -7.32 -11.92 2.12
C LEU A 80 -6.28 -12.41 1.12
N ALA A 81 -5.70 -13.58 1.38
CA ALA A 81 -4.56 -14.12 0.63
C ALA A 81 -4.86 -14.44 -0.84
N ASP A 82 -6.13 -14.54 -1.22
CA ASP A 82 -6.54 -14.76 -2.60
C ASP A 82 -6.59 -13.46 -3.44
N ARG A 83 -6.19 -12.34 -2.86
CA ARG A 83 -6.08 -11.04 -3.54
C ARG A 83 -4.61 -10.75 -3.84
N PHE A 84 -4.38 -10.05 -4.94
CA PHE A 84 -3.02 -9.72 -5.37
C PHE A 84 -2.83 -8.21 -5.42
N PRO A 85 -1.80 -7.69 -4.73
CA PRO A 85 -1.48 -6.27 -4.82
C PRO A 85 -0.79 -5.95 -6.15
N THR A 86 -1.11 -4.80 -6.73
CA THR A 86 -0.47 -4.30 -7.94
C THR A 86 0.10 -2.92 -7.67
N VAL A 87 1.41 -2.78 -7.75
CA VAL A 87 2.06 -1.47 -7.66
C VAL A 87 1.94 -0.80 -9.03
N PHE A 88 1.21 0.30 -9.09
CA PHE A 88 0.94 0.98 -10.35
C PHE A 88 1.64 2.33 -10.49
N GLN A 89 2.27 2.81 -9.43
CA GLN A 89 2.96 4.09 -9.44
C GLN A 89 4.08 4.10 -8.40
N VAL A 90 5.24 4.61 -8.79
CA VAL A 90 6.36 4.87 -7.90
C VAL A 90 6.91 6.24 -8.24
N GLU A 91 7.06 7.11 -7.25
CA GLU A 91 7.61 8.45 -7.44
C GLU A 91 8.76 8.69 -6.49
N ALA A 92 9.75 9.45 -6.93
CA ALA A 92 10.82 9.90 -6.05
C ALA A 92 10.24 10.85 -5.00
N ALA A 93 10.66 10.71 -3.76
CA ALA A 93 10.16 11.53 -2.66
C ALA A 93 10.42 13.02 -2.90
N SER A 94 11.54 13.36 -3.55
CA SER A 94 11.87 14.76 -3.88
C SER A 94 10.87 15.40 -4.83
N ASP A 95 10.24 14.63 -5.70
CA ASP A 95 9.24 15.14 -6.64
C ASP A 95 7.95 15.52 -5.92
N LEU A 96 7.66 14.86 -4.80
CA LEU A 96 6.47 15.12 -4.01
C LEU A 96 6.59 16.38 -3.16
N VAL A 97 7.81 16.79 -2.85
CA VAL A 97 8.09 17.95 -2.01
C VAL A 97 8.16 19.23 -2.82
N ALA A 98 8.41 19.14 -4.11
CA ALA A 98 8.59 20.28 -5.00
C ALA A 98 7.32 21.07 -5.30
N ALA A 99 6.19 20.59 -4.88
CA ALA A 99 4.91 21.26 -5.13
C ALA A 99 4.76 22.57 -4.37
#